data_c7c79d9fd73c5bb44c942d7da839d82b
#
_entry.id   c7c79d9fd73c5bb44c942d7da839d82b
#
_cell.length_a   1.000
_cell.length_b   1.000
_cell.length_c   1.000
_cell.angle_alpha   90.00
_cell.angle_beta   90.00
_cell.angle_gamma   90.00
#
_symmetry.space_group_name_H-M   'P 1'
#
loop_
_entity.id
_entity.type
_entity.pdbx_description
1 polymer ?
#
loop_
_entity_poly.entity_id
_entity_poly.type
_entity_poly.pdbx_seq_one_letter_code
_entity_poly.pdbx_strand_id
1 'polypeptide(L)'
;NEENRNNLAELVKDHPNFEMEFKYMKQSLDMITDRIENRLRSDYFTMTIYFRIFIPDMYPEYDKAIYIDSDIVVPGDISELYDTDMHGNLIGVCKDSSVNDAPELQRYMTESLGLKLGDYFNSGMLLMNMKALREAKLAEHFLYLLNKYHFDCIAPDQDYLNSMCYGKIEYLESCWDAMPNRNKPENPSPKIIHYNLFDKPWCYDGIQYENYFWDYAKRSVYFEDIVKSKENYSDEQKAEDKEHMADLFRRAGANADTEVTFRKVLESGEKIRL
;
A
#
# COMPACT_ATOMS: atom_id res chain seq x y z
N ASN A 1 -7.62 12.66 15.60
CA ASN A 1 -8.23 13.35 16.75
C ASN A 1 -9.69 13.72 16.42
N GLU A 2 -10.44 14.27 17.39
CA GLU A 2 -11.84 14.61 17.22
C GLU A 2 -12.05 15.79 16.26
N GLU A 3 -11.17 16.77 16.28
CA GLU A 3 -11.18 17.92 15.37
C GLU A 3 -11.07 17.48 13.91
N ASN A 4 -10.12 16.63 13.58
CA ASN A 4 -9.96 16.12 12.22
C ASN A 4 -11.18 15.30 11.77
N ARG A 5 -11.79 14.52 12.67
CA ARG A 5 -13.04 13.81 12.36
C ARG A 5 -14.18 14.77 12.03
N ASN A 6 -14.32 15.82 12.80
CA ASN A 6 -15.36 16.84 12.59
C ASN A 6 -15.13 17.58 11.26
N ASN A 7 -13.89 17.97 10.95
CA ASN A 7 -13.54 18.63 9.70
C ASN A 7 -13.83 17.73 8.49
N LEU A 8 -13.48 16.44 8.56
CA LEU A 8 -13.76 15.49 7.48
C LEU A 8 -15.27 15.22 7.33
N ALA A 9 -16.01 15.09 8.44
CA ALA A 9 -17.45 14.92 8.40
C ALA A 9 -18.16 16.14 7.78
N GLU A 10 -17.68 17.36 8.09
CA GLU A 10 -18.22 18.59 7.52
C GLU A 10 -18.01 18.68 6.00
N LEU A 11 -16.87 18.20 5.48
CA LEU A 11 -16.59 18.17 4.03
C LEU A 11 -17.61 17.34 3.23
N VAL A 12 -18.18 16.31 3.83
CA VAL A 12 -19.10 15.39 3.13
C VAL A 12 -20.57 15.66 3.43
N LYS A 13 -20.87 16.51 4.39
CA LYS A 13 -22.21 16.78 4.93
C LYS A 13 -23.24 17.18 3.87
N ASP A 14 -22.82 17.98 2.88
CA ASP A 14 -23.70 18.50 1.84
C ASP A 14 -23.69 17.64 0.58
N HIS A 15 -23.06 16.46 0.62
CA HIS A 15 -22.97 15.52 -0.50
C HIS A 15 -23.91 14.32 -0.27
N PRO A 16 -25.12 14.32 -0.86
CA PRO A 16 -26.13 13.30 -0.56
C PRO A 16 -25.80 11.90 -1.13
N ASN A 17 -24.73 11.80 -1.93
CA ASN A 17 -24.41 10.58 -2.69
C ASN A 17 -23.44 9.65 -1.97
N PHE A 18 -22.93 10.04 -0.80
CA PHE A 18 -22.04 9.18 -0.02
C PHE A 18 -22.11 9.50 1.47
N GLU A 19 -21.74 8.52 2.26
CA GLU A 19 -21.64 8.59 3.72
C GLU A 19 -20.18 8.37 4.13
N MET A 20 -19.75 9.00 5.23
CA MET A 20 -18.45 8.79 5.82
C MET A 20 -18.59 8.13 7.19
N GLU A 21 -17.94 6.99 7.36
CA GLU A 21 -17.87 6.27 8.62
C GLU A 21 -16.43 6.24 9.15
N PHE A 22 -16.26 6.43 10.45
CA PHE A 22 -14.97 6.31 11.13
C PHE A 22 -14.94 5.05 11.98
N LYS A 23 -14.08 4.09 11.60
CA LYS A 23 -13.87 2.85 12.35
C LYS A 23 -12.62 2.93 13.22
N TYR A 24 -12.75 2.50 14.47
CA TYR A 24 -11.64 2.37 15.39
C TYR A 24 -11.13 0.93 15.42
N MET A 25 -9.87 0.73 15.01
CA MET A 25 -9.31 -0.59 14.67
C MET A 25 -8.54 -1.27 15.81
N LYS A 26 -8.63 -0.81 17.06
CA LYS A 26 -7.76 -1.31 18.16
C LYS A 26 -7.83 -2.83 18.35
N GLN A 27 -9.03 -3.42 18.29
CA GLN A 27 -9.20 -4.85 18.59
C GLN A 27 -8.53 -5.79 17.58
N SER A 28 -8.47 -5.40 16.30
CA SER A 28 -7.83 -6.21 15.26
C SER A 28 -6.31 -6.25 15.39
N LEU A 29 -5.73 -5.25 16.05
CA LEU A 29 -4.28 -5.12 16.23
C LEU A 29 -3.74 -5.91 17.43
N ASP A 30 -4.57 -6.20 18.43
CA ASP A 30 -4.14 -6.95 19.63
C ASP A 30 -3.65 -8.38 19.29
N MET A 31 -4.00 -8.88 18.10
CA MET A 31 -3.55 -10.17 17.58
C MET A 31 -2.17 -10.12 16.90
N ILE A 32 -1.65 -8.94 16.60
CA ILE A 32 -0.36 -8.74 15.95
C ILE A 32 0.68 -8.42 17.04
N THR A 33 1.73 -9.23 17.13
CA THR A 33 2.79 -8.99 18.11
C THR A 33 3.67 -7.81 17.69
N ASP A 34 4.04 -6.95 18.66
CA ASP A 34 5.00 -5.85 18.44
C ASP A 34 6.43 -6.37 18.34
N ARG A 35 6.73 -7.11 17.27
CA ARG A 35 8.07 -7.59 16.96
C ARG A 35 8.75 -6.68 15.95
N ILE A 36 10.08 -6.60 16.02
CA ILE A 36 10.86 -5.78 15.11
C ILE A 36 10.68 -6.22 13.64
N GLU A 37 10.49 -7.51 13.40
CA GLU A 37 10.28 -8.12 12.09
C GLU A 37 8.94 -7.68 11.46
N ASN A 38 7.97 -7.26 12.29
CA ASN A 38 6.67 -6.78 11.84
C ASN A 38 6.67 -5.26 11.57
N ARG A 39 7.80 -4.58 11.79
CA ARG A 39 7.91 -3.13 11.61
C ARG A 39 8.29 -2.77 10.18
N LEU A 40 7.65 -1.74 9.68
CA LEU A 40 8.06 -1.09 8.44
C LEU A 40 9.37 -0.36 8.68
N ARG A 41 10.43 -0.66 7.84
CA ARG A 41 11.64 0.16 7.79
C ARG A 41 12.03 0.74 9.15
N SER A 42 13.11 0.40 9.68
CA SER A 42 13.71 0.66 10.99
C SER A 42 13.04 1.68 11.95
N ASP A 43 12.36 2.73 11.45
CA ASP A 43 11.86 3.84 12.26
C ASP A 43 10.34 4.12 12.10
N TYR A 44 9.68 3.56 11.07
CA TYR A 44 8.24 3.72 10.87
C TYR A 44 7.47 2.54 11.47
N PHE A 45 7.12 2.67 12.75
CA PHE A 45 6.21 1.76 13.39
C PHE A 45 4.78 2.27 13.31
N THR A 46 4.01 1.73 12.40
CA THR A 46 2.56 1.89 12.43
C THR A 46 1.87 0.59 12.07
N MET A 47 1.12 0.05 13.02
CA MET A 47 0.29 -1.14 12.82
C MET A 47 -0.83 -0.91 11.80
N THR A 48 -1.08 0.35 11.43
CA THR A 48 -2.14 0.71 10.48
C THR A 48 -1.94 0.11 9.10
N ILE A 49 -0.70 -0.21 8.71
CA ILE A 49 -0.40 -0.86 7.43
C ILE A 49 -1.11 -2.21 7.26
N TYR A 50 -1.36 -2.92 8.35
CA TYR A 50 -2.03 -4.22 8.30
C TYR A 50 -3.55 -4.12 8.24
N PHE A 51 -4.16 -2.95 8.44
CA PHE A 51 -5.62 -2.80 8.49
C PHE A 51 -6.31 -3.30 7.23
N ARG A 52 -5.71 -3.07 6.05
CA ARG A 52 -6.26 -3.50 4.76
C ARG A 52 -6.52 -5.00 4.69
N ILE A 53 -5.74 -5.82 5.42
CA ILE A 53 -5.87 -7.28 5.44
C ILE A 53 -7.15 -7.72 6.17
N PHE A 54 -7.62 -6.92 7.14
CA PHE A 54 -8.80 -7.25 7.96
C PHE A 54 -10.10 -6.65 7.43
N ILE A 55 -10.05 -5.75 6.44
CA ILE A 55 -11.23 -5.11 5.86
C ILE A 55 -12.30 -6.12 5.40
N PRO A 56 -11.97 -7.25 4.74
CA PRO A 56 -12.98 -8.21 4.32
C PRO A 56 -13.82 -8.77 5.46
N ASP A 57 -13.22 -9.02 6.61
CA ASP A 57 -13.91 -9.57 7.78
C ASP A 57 -14.67 -8.50 8.58
N MET A 58 -14.23 -7.24 8.48
CA MET A 58 -14.87 -6.10 9.15
C MET A 58 -16.18 -5.66 8.51
N TYR A 59 -16.33 -5.89 7.22
CA TYR A 59 -17.46 -5.48 6.41
C TYR A 59 -18.05 -6.68 5.66
N PRO A 60 -18.65 -7.65 6.39
CA PRO A 60 -19.16 -8.88 5.80
C PRO A 60 -20.34 -8.66 4.85
N GLU A 61 -21.03 -7.52 4.96
CA GLU A 61 -22.15 -7.11 4.12
C GLU A 61 -21.77 -6.69 2.70
N TYR A 62 -20.48 -6.36 2.46
CA TYR A 62 -20.01 -5.97 1.14
C TYR A 62 -19.26 -7.11 0.44
N ASP A 63 -19.58 -7.36 -0.83
CA ASP A 63 -18.92 -8.36 -1.66
C ASP A 63 -17.71 -7.82 -2.40
N LYS A 64 -17.62 -6.49 -2.56
CA LYS A 64 -16.53 -5.80 -3.27
C LYS A 64 -16.24 -4.45 -2.62
N ALA A 65 -14.97 -4.05 -2.59
CA ALA A 65 -14.54 -2.74 -2.08
C ALA A 65 -13.30 -2.26 -2.83
N ILE A 66 -13.07 -0.95 -2.80
CA ILE A 66 -11.80 -0.34 -3.19
C ILE A 66 -11.13 0.15 -1.91
N TYR A 67 -9.90 -0.27 -1.68
CA TYR A 67 -9.02 0.28 -0.67
C TYR A 67 -8.06 1.28 -1.31
N ILE A 68 -7.84 2.41 -0.67
CA ILE A 68 -6.82 3.39 -1.06
C ILE A 68 -6.07 3.91 0.17
N ASP A 69 -4.77 4.14 0.01
CA ASP A 69 -3.94 4.79 1.02
C ASP A 69 -4.27 6.29 1.13
N SER A 70 -3.83 6.94 2.21
CA SER A 70 -4.16 8.34 2.51
C SER A 70 -3.32 9.35 1.73
N ASP A 71 -2.29 8.92 1.02
CA ASP A 71 -1.40 9.72 0.18
C ASP A 71 -1.74 9.63 -1.32
N ILE A 72 -3.04 9.58 -1.58
CA ILE A 72 -3.62 9.39 -2.92
C ILE A 72 -4.47 10.60 -3.32
N VAL A 73 -4.45 10.92 -4.61
CA VAL A 73 -5.40 11.83 -5.27
C VAL A 73 -6.14 11.06 -6.36
N VAL A 74 -7.47 11.25 -6.43
CA VAL A 74 -8.35 10.55 -7.38
C VAL A 74 -8.92 11.55 -8.39
N PRO A 75 -8.24 11.82 -9.51
CA PRO A 75 -8.76 12.70 -10.56
C PRO A 75 -9.76 12.03 -11.49
N GLY A 76 -9.80 10.70 -11.54
CA GLY A 76 -10.69 9.92 -12.40
C GLY A 76 -12.00 9.52 -11.73
N ASP A 77 -12.87 8.89 -12.52
CA ASP A 77 -14.11 8.28 -12.00
C ASP A 77 -13.81 6.90 -11.41
N ILE A 78 -13.86 6.80 -10.08
CA ILE A 78 -13.56 5.56 -9.36
C ILE A 78 -14.61 4.45 -9.59
N SER A 79 -15.79 4.78 -10.09
CA SER A 79 -16.80 3.78 -10.41
C SER A 79 -16.36 2.85 -11.54
N GLU A 80 -15.57 3.36 -12.49
CA GLU A 80 -14.99 2.53 -13.55
C GLU A 80 -14.05 1.45 -13.00
N LEU A 81 -13.28 1.78 -11.94
CA LEU A 81 -12.45 0.80 -11.24
C LEU A 81 -13.32 -0.22 -10.52
N TYR A 82 -14.37 0.25 -9.82
CA TYR A 82 -15.28 -0.64 -9.09
C TYR A 82 -15.98 -1.64 -10.02
N ASP A 83 -16.34 -1.23 -11.24
CA ASP A 83 -17.04 -2.06 -12.22
C ASP A 83 -16.13 -3.06 -12.95
N THR A 84 -14.81 -2.98 -12.75
CA THR A 84 -13.86 -3.93 -13.35
C THR A 84 -14.21 -5.37 -12.98
N ASP A 85 -14.27 -6.25 -13.98
CA ASP A 85 -14.45 -7.68 -13.74
C ASP A 85 -13.19 -8.28 -13.10
N MET A 86 -13.37 -8.90 -11.97
CA MET A 86 -12.28 -9.57 -11.21
C MET A 86 -11.99 -10.97 -11.71
N HIS A 87 -12.76 -11.53 -12.65
CA HIS A 87 -12.60 -12.88 -13.20
C HIS A 87 -12.45 -13.97 -12.12
N GLY A 88 -13.04 -13.77 -10.95
CA GLY A 88 -12.91 -14.65 -9.80
C GLY A 88 -11.61 -14.51 -8.99
N ASN A 89 -10.74 -13.55 -9.36
CA ASN A 89 -9.53 -13.23 -8.61
C ASN A 89 -9.85 -12.63 -7.24
N LEU A 90 -8.87 -12.68 -6.33
CA LEU A 90 -8.98 -12.17 -4.97
C LEU A 90 -8.87 -10.65 -4.90
N ILE A 91 -7.90 -10.10 -5.66
CA ILE A 91 -7.58 -8.66 -5.68
C ILE A 91 -7.29 -8.19 -7.11
N GLY A 92 -7.67 -6.95 -7.40
CA GLY A 92 -7.25 -6.19 -8.58
C GLY A 92 -6.24 -5.13 -8.14
N VAL A 93 -5.09 -5.04 -8.82
CA VAL A 93 -3.93 -4.24 -8.42
C VAL A 93 -3.14 -3.72 -9.61
N CYS A 94 -2.35 -2.68 -9.39
CA CYS A 94 -1.36 -2.21 -10.37
C CYS A 94 0.04 -2.71 -10.03
N LYS A 95 0.81 -3.06 -11.06
CA LYS A 95 2.21 -3.46 -10.89
C LYS A 95 3.03 -2.29 -10.36
N ASP A 96 3.86 -2.56 -9.34
CA ASP A 96 4.80 -1.58 -8.81
C ASP A 96 5.97 -1.40 -9.77
N SER A 97 5.91 -0.35 -10.57
CA SER A 97 6.91 -0.08 -11.60
C SER A 97 8.25 0.41 -11.05
N SER A 98 8.32 0.84 -9.79
CA SER A 98 9.55 1.33 -9.15
C SER A 98 10.49 0.18 -8.78
N VAL A 99 9.93 -0.99 -8.48
CA VAL A 99 10.67 -2.16 -7.99
C VAL A 99 11.52 -2.81 -9.10
N ASN A 100 11.14 -2.65 -10.36
CA ASN A 100 11.84 -3.32 -11.47
C ASN A 100 13.18 -2.67 -11.87
N ASP A 101 13.49 -1.49 -11.34
CA ASP A 101 14.63 -0.70 -11.79
C ASP A 101 15.91 -0.95 -10.96
N ALA A 102 15.82 -1.71 -9.84
CA ALA A 102 16.95 -1.99 -8.95
C ALA A 102 17.22 -3.50 -8.82
N PRO A 103 18.48 -3.94 -9.04
CA PRO A 103 18.85 -5.37 -8.95
C PRO A 103 18.54 -5.99 -7.59
N GLU A 104 18.71 -5.24 -6.50
CA GLU A 104 18.44 -5.69 -5.13
C GLU A 104 16.96 -6.01 -4.93
N LEU A 105 16.07 -5.16 -5.47
CA LEU A 105 14.63 -5.35 -5.41
C LEU A 105 14.18 -6.50 -6.34
N GLN A 106 14.79 -6.63 -7.52
CA GLN A 106 14.55 -7.77 -8.43
C GLN A 106 14.91 -9.09 -7.75
N ARG A 107 16.06 -9.15 -7.07
CA ARG A 107 16.50 -10.30 -6.30
C ARG A 107 15.53 -10.62 -5.16
N TYR A 108 15.11 -9.60 -4.42
CA TYR A 108 14.12 -9.73 -3.36
C TYR A 108 12.81 -10.36 -3.84
N MET A 109 12.22 -9.81 -4.93
CA MET A 109 10.97 -10.34 -5.49
C MET A 109 11.09 -11.81 -5.90
N THR A 110 12.18 -12.18 -6.55
CA THR A 110 12.33 -13.51 -7.14
C THR A 110 12.84 -14.54 -6.13
N GLU A 111 13.82 -14.19 -5.30
CA GLU A 111 14.49 -15.12 -4.40
C GLU A 111 13.90 -15.14 -2.98
N SER A 112 13.34 -14.01 -2.51
CA SER A 112 12.69 -13.97 -1.20
C SER A 112 11.19 -14.20 -1.25
N LEU A 113 10.46 -13.52 -2.15
CA LEU A 113 9.01 -13.66 -2.24
C LEU A 113 8.57 -14.83 -3.15
N GLY A 114 9.42 -15.31 -4.06
CA GLY A 114 9.10 -16.38 -5.00
C GLY A 114 8.12 -15.95 -6.10
N LEU A 115 8.21 -14.70 -6.53
CA LEU A 115 7.40 -14.10 -7.60
C LEU A 115 8.18 -14.15 -8.93
N LYS A 116 7.47 -14.02 -10.04
CA LYS A 116 8.12 -13.71 -11.32
C LYS A 116 8.51 -12.24 -11.35
N LEU A 117 9.61 -11.93 -12.02
CA LEU A 117 10.03 -10.55 -12.23
C LEU A 117 8.93 -9.76 -12.92
N GLY A 118 8.60 -8.61 -12.36
CA GLY A 118 7.54 -7.73 -12.86
C GLY A 118 6.12 -8.06 -12.41
N ASP A 119 5.93 -9.05 -11.55
CA ASP A 119 4.61 -9.40 -11.00
C ASP A 119 4.34 -8.80 -9.61
N TYR A 120 5.30 -8.09 -9.04
CA TYR A 120 5.11 -7.39 -7.78
C TYR A 120 4.21 -6.18 -7.97
N PHE A 121 3.21 -6.03 -7.08
CA PHE A 121 2.24 -4.93 -7.11
C PHE A 121 2.37 -4.03 -5.88
N ASN A 122 1.92 -2.78 -6.03
CA ASN A 122 1.76 -1.84 -4.92
C ASN A 122 0.44 -2.09 -4.18
N SER A 123 0.45 -2.08 -2.85
CA SER A 123 -0.73 -2.35 -2.03
C SER A 123 -1.52 -1.10 -1.63
N GLY A 124 -1.11 0.09 -2.04
CA GLY A 124 -1.78 1.34 -1.69
C GLY A 124 -3.12 1.57 -2.40
N MET A 125 -3.35 0.85 -3.51
CA MET A 125 -4.64 0.76 -4.18
C MET A 125 -4.99 -0.71 -4.41
N LEU A 126 -6.14 -1.16 -3.87
CA LEU A 126 -6.62 -2.53 -4.04
C LEU A 126 -8.11 -2.52 -4.43
N LEU A 127 -8.45 -3.16 -5.53
CA LEU A 127 -9.83 -3.58 -5.80
C LEU A 127 -10.01 -4.94 -5.15
N MET A 128 -10.83 -5.05 -4.14
CA MET A 128 -10.95 -6.22 -3.28
C MET A 128 -12.21 -7.03 -3.59
N ASN A 129 -12.07 -8.30 -3.94
CA ASN A 129 -13.17 -9.25 -3.93
C ASN A 129 -13.38 -9.73 -2.49
N MET A 130 -14.14 -8.95 -1.73
CA MET A 130 -14.33 -9.11 -0.28
C MET A 130 -14.86 -10.51 0.08
N LYS A 131 -15.81 -10.99 -0.72
CA LYS A 131 -16.39 -12.32 -0.55
C LYS A 131 -15.34 -13.42 -0.74
N ALA A 132 -14.60 -13.38 -1.84
CA ALA A 132 -13.57 -14.41 -2.12
C ALA A 132 -12.42 -14.35 -1.10
N LEU A 133 -12.05 -13.16 -0.61
CA LEU A 133 -11.03 -12.99 0.42
C LEU A 133 -11.47 -13.58 1.76
N ARG A 134 -12.75 -13.41 2.15
CA ARG A 134 -13.32 -14.08 3.35
C ARG A 134 -13.34 -15.60 3.19
N GLU A 135 -13.82 -16.10 2.04
CA GLU A 135 -13.85 -17.53 1.74
C GLU A 135 -12.44 -18.15 1.74
N ALA A 136 -11.45 -17.41 1.26
CA ALA A 136 -10.03 -17.79 1.31
C ALA A 136 -9.39 -17.62 2.71
N LYS A 137 -10.12 -17.01 3.68
CA LYS A 137 -9.66 -16.74 5.05
C LYS A 137 -8.38 -15.91 5.10
N LEU A 138 -8.34 -14.79 4.35
CA LEU A 138 -7.17 -13.94 4.21
C LEU A 138 -6.54 -13.57 5.56
N ALA A 139 -7.32 -13.01 6.49
CA ALA A 139 -6.79 -12.54 7.77
C ALA A 139 -6.27 -13.69 8.66
N GLU A 140 -7.00 -14.81 8.71
CA GLU A 140 -6.57 -16.02 9.46
C GLU A 140 -5.24 -16.56 8.90
N HIS A 141 -5.12 -16.64 7.58
CA HIS A 141 -3.91 -17.13 6.93
C HIS A 141 -2.73 -16.17 7.10
N PHE A 142 -2.96 -14.87 6.98
CA PHE A 142 -1.96 -13.85 7.29
C PHE A 142 -1.43 -13.99 8.71
N LEU A 143 -2.31 -14.06 9.71
CA LEU A 143 -1.91 -14.19 11.12
C LEU A 143 -1.16 -15.51 11.39
N TYR A 144 -1.55 -16.59 10.74
CA TYR A 144 -0.82 -17.86 10.82
C TYR A 144 0.62 -17.71 10.32
N LEU A 145 0.81 -17.13 9.13
CA LEU A 145 2.14 -16.93 8.55
C LEU A 145 2.98 -15.96 9.36
N LEU A 146 2.38 -14.83 9.78
CA LEU A 146 3.05 -13.81 10.58
C LEU A 146 3.58 -14.39 11.90
N ASN A 147 2.74 -15.12 12.64
CA ASN A 147 3.09 -15.65 13.94
C ASN A 147 4.02 -16.87 13.86
N LYS A 148 4.00 -17.62 12.77
CA LYS A 148 4.84 -18.83 12.62
C LYS A 148 6.24 -18.52 12.09
N TYR A 149 6.34 -17.64 11.10
CA TYR A 149 7.58 -17.46 10.34
C TYR A 149 8.29 -16.14 10.59
N HIS A 150 7.56 -15.08 10.97
CA HIS A 150 8.14 -13.75 11.21
C HIS A 150 9.05 -13.29 10.06
N PHE A 151 8.55 -13.34 8.82
CA PHE A 151 9.32 -12.95 7.66
C PHE A 151 9.89 -11.54 7.80
N ASP A 152 11.17 -11.37 7.50
CA ASP A 152 11.81 -10.04 7.42
C ASP A 152 11.38 -9.37 6.11
N CYS A 153 10.30 -8.61 6.17
CA CYS A 153 9.71 -7.92 5.02
C CYS A 153 10.26 -6.51 4.85
N ILE A 154 10.40 -6.05 3.60
CA ILE A 154 10.73 -4.64 3.31
C ILE A 154 9.48 -3.75 3.23
N ALA A 155 8.33 -4.34 2.87
CA ALA A 155 7.02 -3.72 2.85
C ALA A 155 5.99 -4.74 3.39
N PRO A 156 5.84 -4.88 4.73
CA PRO A 156 5.25 -6.07 5.34
C PRO A 156 3.87 -6.46 4.82
N ASP A 157 2.89 -5.55 4.81
CA ASP A 157 1.54 -5.85 4.31
C ASP A 157 1.53 -6.16 2.81
N GLN A 158 2.31 -5.40 2.03
CA GLN A 158 2.44 -5.56 0.59
C GLN A 158 3.10 -6.89 0.23
N ASP A 159 4.17 -7.28 0.94
CA ASP A 159 4.90 -8.53 0.70
C ASP A 159 4.04 -9.76 1.02
N TYR A 160 3.27 -9.70 2.13
CA TYR A 160 2.31 -10.75 2.46
C TYR A 160 1.22 -10.86 1.40
N LEU A 161 0.61 -9.75 0.97
CA LEU A 161 -0.43 -9.77 -0.06
C LEU A 161 0.11 -10.28 -1.40
N ASN A 162 1.30 -9.81 -1.82
CA ASN A 162 1.97 -10.30 -3.03
C ASN A 162 2.21 -11.81 -2.98
N SER A 163 2.67 -12.32 -1.85
CA SER A 163 2.99 -13.74 -1.69
C SER A 163 1.73 -14.61 -1.55
N MET A 164 0.76 -14.19 -0.74
CA MET A 164 -0.45 -14.96 -0.46
C MET A 164 -1.43 -14.99 -1.65
N CYS A 165 -1.61 -13.85 -2.33
CA CYS A 165 -2.58 -13.74 -3.43
C CYS A 165 -1.98 -14.15 -4.79
N TYR A 166 -0.70 -14.48 -4.88
CA TYR A 166 -0.03 -14.79 -6.16
C TYR A 166 -0.73 -15.91 -6.91
N GLY A 167 -1.07 -15.64 -8.18
CA GLY A 167 -1.84 -16.55 -9.04
C GLY A 167 -3.36 -16.35 -8.99
N LYS A 168 -3.86 -15.44 -8.13
CA LYS A 168 -5.26 -15.03 -8.02
C LYS A 168 -5.40 -13.51 -8.04
N ILE A 169 -4.67 -12.86 -8.93
CA ILE A 169 -4.53 -11.41 -9.05
C ILE A 169 -5.07 -10.97 -10.41
N GLU A 170 -5.91 -9.95 -10.43
CA GLU A 170 -6.27 -9.19 -11.62
C GLU A 170 -5.32 -8.00 -11.74
N TYR A 171 -4.48 -7.97 -12.79
CA TYR A 171 -3.59 -6.84 -13.03
C TYR A 171 -4.32 -5.75 -13.81
N LEU A 172 -4.40 -4.58 -13.21
CA LEU A 172 -5.06 -3.40 -13.74
C LEU A 172 -4.10 -2.52 -14.53
N GLU A 173 -4.66 -1.61 -15.33
CA GLU A 173 -3.87 -0.58 -16.03
C GLU A 173 -3.22 0.39 -15.04
N SER A 174 -2.01 0.86 -15.34
CA SER A 174 -1.22 1.74 -14.47
C SER A 174 -1.84 3.12 -14.21
N CYS A 175 -2.88 3.51 -14.93
CA CYS A 175 -3.63 4.74 -14.64
C CYS A 175 -4.38 4.67 -13.29
N TRP A 176 -4.64 3.48 -12.77
CA TRP A 176 -5.30 3.26 -11.49
C TRP A 176 -4.36 3.28 -10.27
N ASP A 177 -3.06 3.42 -10.51
CA ASP A 177 -2.04 3.61 -9.45
C ASP A 177 -0.81 4.29 -10.06
N ALA A 178 -1.00 5.50 -10.58
CA ALA A 178 0.06 6.29 -11.19
C ALA A 178 0.98 6.85 -10.09
N MET A 179 2.20 6.31 -10.01
CA MET A 179 3.18 6.71 -9.02
C MET A 179 4.25 7.62 -9.62
N PRO A 180 4.73 8.64 -8.89
CA PRO A 180 5.91 9.40 -9.30
C PRO A 180 7.10 8.49 -9.55
N ASN A 181 7.73 8.62 -10.72
CA ASN A 181 8.92 7.87 -11.10
C ASN A 181 9.78 8.72 -12.03
N ARG A 182 10.88 9.27 -11.50
CA ARG A 182 11.77 10.19 -12.24
C ARG A 182 12.41 9.57 -13.49
N ASN A 183 12.40 8.24 -13.58
CA ASN A 183 12.99 7.50 -14.72
C ASN A 183 11.95 7.18 -15.82
N LYS A 184 10.69 7.52 -15.61
CA LYS A 184 9.59 7.22 -16.56
C LYS A 184 8.77 8.48 -16.84
N PRO A 185 8.17 8.59 -18.04
CA PRO A 185 7.23 9.66 -18.31
C PRO A 185 5.98 9.52 -17.43
N GLU A 186 5.34 10.64 -17.14
CA GLU A 186 4.02 10.65 -16.50
C GLU A 186 2.98 9.92 -17.35
N ASN A 187 2.05 9.23 -16.69
CA ASN A 187 0.85 8.78 -17.36
C ASN A 187 0.02 10.03 -17.76
N PRO A 188 -0.33 10.19 -19.03
CA PRO A 188 -1.03 11.40 -19.49
C PRO A 188 -2.49 11.49 -19.01
N SER A 189 -3.05 10.40 -18.50
CA SER A 189 -4.44 10.31 -18.04
C SER A 189 -4.53 9.48 -16.75
N PRO A 190 -3.91 9.92 -15.64
CA PRO A 190 -3.97 9.21 -14.39
C PRO A 190 -5.40 9.29 -13.82
N LYS A 191 -5.92 8.17 -13.34
CA LYS A 191 -7.22 8.08 -12.67
C LYS A 191 -7.09 8.02 -11.15
N ILE A 192 -6.00 7.41 -10.67
CA ILE A 192 -5.54 7.46 -9.28
C ILE A 192 -4.06 7.79 -9.31
N ILE A 193 -3.63 8.76 -8.51
CA ILE A 193 -2.24 9.15 -8.33
C ILE A 193 -1.86 8.82 -6.89
N HIS A 194 -0.80 8.04 -6.72
CA HIS A 194 -0.33 7.59 -5.42
C HIS A 194 1.09 8.10 -5.17
N TYR A 195 1.22 9.04 -4.24
CA TYR A 195 2.51 9.61 -3.83
C TYR A 195 3.19 8.68 -2.82
N ASN A 196 3.51 7.47 -3.24
CA ASN A 196 4.12 6.46 -2.37
C ASN A 196 5.54 6.85 -1.92
N LEU A 197 6.05 6.18 -0.90
CA LEU A 197 7.40 6.35 -0.36
C LEU A 197 7.75 7.81 -0.02
N PHE A 198 8.80 8.38 -0.63
CA PHE A 198 9.39 9.66 -0.28
C PHE A 198 9.07 10.78 -1.28
N ASP A 199 8.64 10.47 -2.51
CA ASP A 199 8.31 11.48 -3.53
C ASP A 199 6.95 12.15 -3.24
N LYS A 200 6.90 12.93 -2.13
CA LYS A 200 5.72 13.63 -1.63
C LYS A 200 5.73 15.09 -2.05
N PRO A 201 4.68 15.62 -2.72
CA PRO A 201 4.59 17.04 -3.10
C PRO A 201 4.63 18.00 -1.91
N TRP A 202 4.21 17.55 -0.73
CA TRP A 202 4.27 18.33 0.51
C TRP A 202 5.60 18.21 1.27
N CYS A 203 6.61 17.56 0.69
CA CYS A 203 7.99 17.48 1.18
C CYS A 203 8.99 18.01 0.17
N TYR A 204 8.73 17.82 -1.13
CA TYR A 204 9.66 18.13 -2.21
C TYR A 204 9.02 18.96 -3.32
N ASP A 205 9.85 19.68 -4.08
CA ASP A 205 9.48 20.36 -5.32
C ASP A 205 9.76 19.48 -6.54
N GLY A 206 9.00 19.70 -7.62
CA GLY A 206 9.20 19.04 -8.90
C GLY A 206 8.85 17.55 -8.89
N ILE A 207 7.95 17.13 -7.99
CA ILE A 207 7.42 15.77 -7.97
C ILE A 207 6.43 15.61 -9.11
N GLN A 208 6.53 14.50 -9.85
CA GLN A 208 5.56 14.18 -10.88
C GLN A 208 4.13 14.20 -10.32
N TYR A 209 3.20 14.71 -11.09
CA TYR A 209 1.79 14.89 -10.71
C TYR A 209 1.54 15.88 -9.55
N GLU A 210 2.53 16.64 -9.08
CA GLU A 210 2.36 17.58 -7.95
C GLU A 210 1.25 18.60 -8.17
N ASN A 211 0.97 19.00 -9.42
CA ASN A 211 -0.12 19.90 -9.78
C ASN A 211 -1.48 19.35 -9.34
N TYR A 212 -1.74 18.05 -9.50
CA TYR A 212 -2.97 17.42 -9.03
C TYR A 212 -3.11 17.53 -7.51
N PHE A 213 -2.03 17.23 -6.78
CA PHE A 213 -2.04 17.37 -5.33
C PHE A 213 -2.37 18.79 -4.89
N TRP A 214 -1.67 19.80 -5.43
CA TRP A 214 -1.86 21.17 -5.04
C TRP A 214 -3.23 21.73 -5.44
N ASP A 215 -3.82 21.27 -6.51
CA ASP A 215 -5.17 21.66 -6.92
C ASP A 215 -6.25 21.16 -5.93
N TYR A 216 -6.07 20.00 -5.31
CA TYR A 216 -6.92 19.53 -4.22
C TYR A 216 -6.56 20.17 -2.89
N ALA A 217 -5.29 20.29 -2.56
CA ALA A 217 -4.82 20.87 -1.30
C ALA A 217 -5.33 22.29 -1.08
N LYS A 218 -5.34 23.14 -2.12
CA LYS A 218 -5.85 24.54 -2.08
C LYS A 218 -7.32 24.64 -1.67
N ARG A 219 -8.10 23.57 -1.79
CA ARG A 219 -9.52 23.52 -1.40
C ARG A 219 -9.72 22.96 0.01
N SER A 220 -8.64 22.47 0.62
CA SER A 220 -8.67 21.87 1.96
C SER A 220 -8.56 22.95 3.04
N VAL A 221 -9.23 22.74 4.17
CA VAL A 221 -9.07 23.54 5.38
C VAL A 221 -7.65 23.44 5.97
N TYR A 222 -6.87 22.45 5.55
CA TYR A 222 -5.50 22.19 5.98
C TYR A 222 -4.44 22.82 5.07
N PHE A 223 -4.83 23.62 4.05
CA PHE A 223 -3.89 24.14 3.04
C PHE A 223 -2.72 24.88 3.66
N GLU A 224 -2.99 25.80 4.59
CA GLU A 224 -1.92 26.57 5.28
C GLU A 224 -0.94 25.66 6.06
N ASP A 225 -1.46 24.60 6.70
CA ASP A 225 -0.64 23.67 7.46
C ASP A 225 0.21 22.80 6.53
N ILE A 226 -0.33 22.40 5.38
CA ILE A 226 0.40 21.65 4.34
C ILE A 226 1.55 22.50 3.79
N VAL A 227 1.29 23.77 3.48
CA VAL A 227 2.33 24.69 2.98
C VAL A 227 3.43 24.86 4.03
N LYS A 228 3.07 25.16 5.29
CA LYS A 228 4.05 25.26 6.38
C LYS A 228 4.85 23.99 6.58
N SER A 229 4.21 22.81 6.46
CA SER A 229 4.90 21.53 6.58
C SER A 229 5.98 21.39 5.51
N LYS A 230 5.67 21.78 4.26
CA LYS A 230 6.63 21.80 3.15
C LYS A 230 7.79 22.77 3.39
N GLU A 231 7.49 24.00 3.81
CA GLU A 231 8.49 25.03 4.09
C GLU A 231 9.44 24.61 5.22
N ASN A 232 8.95 23.86 6.20
CA ASN A 232 9.70 23.36 7.34
C ASN A 232 10.38 22.00 7.12
N TYR A 233 10.21 21.39 5.94
CA TYR A 233 10.84 20.09 5.64
C TYR A 233 12.34 20.29 5.42
N SER A 234 13.11 19.97 6.46
CA SER A 234 14.53 20.35 6.57
C SER A 234 15.44 19.51 5.68
N ASP A 235 16.68 20.00 5.47
CA ASP A 235 17.69 19.23 4.74
C ASP A 235 18.13 17.98 5.50
N GLU A 236 18.05 17.98 6.83
CA GLU A 236 18.26 16.80 7.67
C GLU A 236 17.20 15.73 7.38
N GLN A 237 15.90 16.10 7.35
CA GLN A 237 14.82 15.18 7.00
C GLN A 237 14.97 14.59 5.59
N LYS A 238 15.37 15.43 4.63
CA LYS A 238 15.68 14.98 3.27
C LYS A 238 16.88 14.04 3.20
N ALA A 239 17.85 14.21 4.08
CA ALA A 239 19.00 13.29 4.21
C ALA A 239 18.59 11.95 4.83
N GLU A 240 17.73 11.98 5.86
CA GLU A 240 17.13 10.79 6.47
C GLU A 240 16.32 9.98 5.45
N ASP A 241 15.50 10.62 4.62
CA ASP A 241 14.75 9.93 3.55
C ASP A 241 15.68 9.18 2.58
N LYS A 242 16.82 9.79 2.23
CA LYS A 242 17.81 9.14 1.36
C LYS A 242 18.48 7.95 2.04
N GLU A 243 18.77 8.07 3.33
CA GLU A 243 19.34 6.97 4.11
C GLU A 243 18.35 5.83 4.26
N HIS A 244 17.09 6.12 4.56
CA HIS A 244 16.01 5.13 4.61
C HIS A 244 15.81 4.41 3.27
N MET A 245 15.88 5.13 2.16
CA MET A 245 15.82 4.52 0.83
C MET A 245 17.03 3.58 0.60
N ALA A 246 18.24 4.01 0.94
CA ALA A 246 19.44 3.18 0.80
C ALA A 246 19.38 1.94 1.70
N ASP A 247 18.84 2.08 2.92
CA ASP A 247 18.62 0.96 3.83
C ASP A 247 17.61 -0.05 3.28
N LEU A 248 16.53 0.43 2.65
CA LEU A 248 15.54 -0.42 1.99
C LEU A 248 16.20 -1.32 0.93
N PHE A 249 17.01 -0.74 0.05
CA PHE A 249 17.72 -1.51 -0.99
C PHE A 249 18.70 -2.51 -0.38
N ARG A 250 19.47 -2.08 0.64
CA ARG A 250 20.43 -2.95 1.32
C ARG A 250 19.73 -4.16 1.97
N ARG A 251 18.61 -3.92 2.68
CA ARG A 251 17.82 -4.98 3.31
C ARG A 251 17.22 -5.92 2.25
N ALA A 252 16.65 -5.38 1.17
CA ALA A 252 16.13 -6.18 0.07
C ALA A 252 17.18 -7.12 -0.52
N GLY A 253 18.38 -6.60 -0.80
CA GLY A 253 19.48 -7.40 -1.32
C GLY A 253 19.96 -8.50 -0.39
N ALA A 254 19.97 -8.25 0.93
CA ALA A 254 20.42 -9.21 1.94
C ALA A 254 19.35 -10.27 2.29
N ASN A 255 18.07 -9.95 2.10
CA ASN A 255 16.96 -10.79 2.56
C ASN A 255 16.96 -12.20 1.94
N ALA A 256 17.31 -12.32 0.67
CA ALA A 256 17.37 -13.61 -0.03
C ALA A 256 18.34 -14.62 0.59
N ASP A 257 19.34 -14.13 1.32
CA ASP A 257 20.35 -14.95 2.01
C ASP A 257 19.88 -15.41 3.41
N THR A 258 18.76 -14.87 3.92
CA THR A 258 18.21 -15.27 5.22
C THR A 258 17.67 -16.71 5.19
N GLU A 259 17.61 -17.37 6.35
CA GLU A 259 17.17 -18.76 6.46
C GLU A 259 15.68 -18.92 6.15
N VAL A 260 14.86 -17.91 6.48
CA VAL A 260 13.40 -17.93 6.34
C VAL A 260 12.94 -16.85 5.38
N THR A 261 12.48 -17.25 4.18
CA THR A 261 11.85 -16.39 3.19
C THR A 261 10.54 -17.02 2.71
N PHE A 262 9.62 -16.24 2.14
CA PHE A 262 8.38 -16.79 1.57
C PHE A 262 8.67 -17.89 0.55
N ARG A 263 9.67 -17.68 -0.31
CA ARG A 263 10.06 -18.68 -1.32
C ARG A 263 10.54 -19.96 -0.69
N LYS A 264 11.49 -19.91 0.26
CA LYS A 264 12.04 -21.10 0.92
C LYS A 264 10.98 -21.89 1.68
N VAL A 265 10.05 -21.18 2.34
CA VAL A 265 8.91 -21.80 3.04
C VAL A 265 7.95 -22.45 2.04
N LEU A 266 7.65 -21.80 0.91
CA LEU A 266 6.84 -22.39 -0.17
C LEU A 266 7.51 -23.64 -0.76
N GLU A 267 8.81 -23.60 -1.03
CA GLU A 267 9.60 -24.72 -1.54
C GLU A 267 9.70 -25.90 -0.56
N SER A 268 9.58 -25.65 0.74
CA SER A 268 9.47 -26.71 1.76
C SER A 268 8.12 -27.44 1.79
N GLY A 269 7.16 -27.02 0.96
CA GLY A 269 5.83 -27.63 0.85
C GLY A 269 4.78 -27.01 1.76
N GLU A 270 5.11 -25.91 2.46
CA GLU A 270 4.15 -25.18 3.28
C GLU A 270 3.21 -24.31 2.43
N LYS A 271 1.97 -24.17 2.90
CA LYS A 271 0.97 -23.37 2.22
C LYS A 271 1.23 -21.86 2.49
N ILE A 272 1.77 -21.15 1.51
CA ILE A 272 1.88 -19.69 1.52
C ILE A 272 0.70 -19.04 0.79
N ARG A 273 0.32 -19.59 -0.36
CA ARG A 273 -0.72 -19.03 -1.24
C ARG A 273 -2.13 -19.41 -0.79
N LEU A 274 -3.07 -18.48 -0.96
CA LEU A 274 -4.49 -18.67 -0.66
C LEU A 274 -5.21 -19.60 -1.65
#